data_691c212fad6c43d9aebd54ae3b072d30
#
_entry.id   691c212fad6c43d9aebd54ae3b072d30
#
_cell.length_a   1.000
_cell.length_b   1.000
_cell.length_c   1.000
_cell.angle_alpha   90.00
_cell.angle_beta   90.00
_cell.angle_gamma   90.00
#
_symmetry.space_group_name_H-M   'P 1'
#
loop_
_entity.id
_entity.type
_entity.pdbx_description
1 polymer ?
#
loop_
_entity_poly.entity_id
_entity_poly.type
_entity_poly.pdbx_seq_one_letter_code
_entity_poly.pdbx_strand_id
1 'polypeptide(L)'
;PHNPGPWGDHSRTAAHCAEKIAAAVGLDPDKAFVLGLLHDIGRRYGKRHLGHVSDGYTYMMELGYDEVARVCMSHSFNDQSLASYVGHRDTTPEETALIERELATMVYDDYDRLIQLCDSLADATGVVDIEERMADVKRRYGDYPQNKWDMNLALKAHFEQLAGRSIYDVVEKDSYRPST
;
A
#
# COMPACT_ATOMS: atom_id res chain seq x y z
N PRO A 1 12.57 18.29 2.02
CA PRO A 1 12.05 17.10 1.37
C PRO A 1 12.99 16.69 0.24
N HIS A 2 13.49 15.46 0.33
CA HIS A 2 14.52 14.97 -0.60
C HIS A 2 13.94 14.53 -1.95
N ASN A 3 12.63 14.27 -2.02
CA ASN A 3 11.92 13.90 -3.24
C ASN A 3 10.51 14.51 -3.24
N PRO A 4 10.36 15.75 -3.76
CA PRO A 4 9.04 16.34 -3.92
C PRO A 4 8.25 15.58 -5.01
N GLY A 5 6.96 15.34 -4.76
CA GLY A 5 6.11 14.65 -5.71
C GLY A 5 4.77 14.26 -5.08
N PRO A 6 3.87 13.66 -5.86
CA PRO A 6 2.51 13.34 -5.42
C PRO A 6 2.44 12.17 -4.42
N TRP A 7 3.56 11.50 -4.13
CA TRP A 7 3.58 10.33 -3.24
C TRP A 7 3.13 10.67 -1.80
N GLY A 8 3.44 11.89 -1.32
CA GLY A 8 3.00 12.34 0.00
C GLY A 8 1.48 12.46 0.10
N ASP A 9 0.82 12.98 -0.94
CA ASP A 9 -0.64 13.11 -1.00
C ASP A 9 -1.30 11.73 -1.18
N HIS A 10 -0.72 10.85 -1.99
CA HIS A 10 -1.10 9.45 -2.07
C HIS A 10 -1.05 8.77 -0.69
N SER A 11 0.05 8.94 0.06
CA SER A 11 0.19 8.38 1.40
C SER A 11 -0.83 8.94 2.39
N ARG A 12 -1.19 10.24 2.29
CA ARG A 12 -2.28 10.81 3.10
C ARG A 12 -3.63 10.18 2.78
N THR A 13 -3.90 9.95 1.50
CA THR A 13 -5.13 9.26 1.07
C THR A 13 -5.16 7.82 1.57
N ALA A 14 -4.05 7.08 1.47
CA ALA A 14 -3.96 5.73 2.01
C ALA A 14 -4.15 5.70 3.54
N ALA A 15 -3.58 6.67 4.27
CA ALA A 15 -3.75 6.82 5.71
C ALA A 15 -5.22 7.07 6.09
N HIS A 16 -5.91 7.98 5.38
CA HIS A 16 -7.34 8.22 5.58
C HIS A 16 -8.16 6.94 5.35
N CYS A 17 -7.93 6.23 4.26
CA CYS A 17 -8.61 4.97 4.00
C CYS A 17 -8.36 3.95 5.12
N ALA A 18 -7.10 3.81 5.56
CA ALA A 18 -6.72 2.86 6.60
C ALA A 18 -7.40 3.18 7.94
N GLU A 19 -7.40 4.44 8.38
CA GLU A 19 -8.08 4.90 9.58
C GLU A 19 -9.58 4.58 9.55
N LYS A 20 -10.26 4.97 8.46
CA LYS A 20 -11.72 4.80 8.34
C LYS A 20 -12.12 3.32 8.28
N ILE A 21 -11.38 2.51 7.52
CA ILE A 21 -11.68 1.08 7.43
C ILE A 21 -11.38 0.39 8.76
N ALA A 22 -10.22 0.67 9.39
CA ALA A 22 -9.88 0.11 10.69
C ALA A 22 -10.96 0.38 11.73
N ALA A 23 -11.41 1.63 11.85
CA ALA A 23 -12.52 2.00 12.76
C ALA A 23 -13.81 1.23 12.46
N ALA A 24 -14.12 1.00 11.19
CA ALA A 24 -15.33 0.28 10.78
C ALA A 24 -15.29 -1.22 11.07
N VAL A 25 -14.09 -1.83 11.12
CA VAL A 25 -13.92 -3.28 11.29
C VAL A 25 -13.36 -3.68 12.67
N GLY A 26 -13.19 -2.71 13.57
CA GLY A 26 -12.74 -2.98 14.95
C GLY A 26 -11.22 -3.15 15.11
N LEU A 27 -10.43 -2.66 14.16
CA LEU A 27 -8.98 -2.50 14.27
C LEU A 27 -8.64 -1.14 14.90
N ASP A 28 -7.40 -0.97 15.36
CA ASP A 28 -6.91 0.31 15.87
C ASP A 28 -6.74 1.34 14.73
N PRO A 29 -7.56 2.41 14.68
CA PRO A 29 -7.52 3.39 13.60
C PRO A 29 -6.27 4.27 13.63
N ASP A 30 -5.73 4.60 14.81
CA ASP A 30 -4.53 5.42 14.93
C ASP A 30 -3.31 4.67 14.40
N LYS A 31 -3.20 3.38 14.75
CA LYS A 31 -2.17 2.50 14.20
C LYS A 31 -2.31 2.38 12.68
N ALA A 32 -3.51 2.12 12.18
CA ALA A 32 -3.77 1.98 10.74
C ALA A 32 -3.43 3.27 9.98
N PHE A 33 -3.78 4.44 10.53
CA PHE A 33 -3.41 5.75 9.97
C PHE A 33 -1.89 5.88 9.79
N VAL A 34 -1.11 5.59 10.85
CA VAL A 34 0.36 5.70 10.81
C VAL A 34 0.95 4.73 9.78
N LEU A 35 0.47 3.48 9.74
CA LEU A 35 0.93 2.48 8.78
C LEU A 35 0.63 2.91 7.33
N GLY A 36 -0.59 3.41 7.07
CA GLY A 36 -0.97 3.94 5.76
C GLY A 36 -0.18 5.19 5.35
N LEU A 37 0.12 6.08 6.30
CA LEU A 37 0.91 7.29 6.03
C LEU A 37 2.36 6.97 5.65
N LEU A 38 2.93 5.91 6.21
CA LEU A 38 4.36 5.61 6.11
C LEU A 38 4.68 4.42 5.18
N HIS A 39 3.67 3.73 4.60
CA HIS A 39 3.92 2.55 3.77
C HIS A 39 4.88 2.82 2.59
N ASP A 40 4.82 4.03 2.05
CA ASP A 40 5.60 4.49 0.88
C ASP A 40 6.80 5.39 1.27
N ILE A 41 7.22 5.41 2.56
CA ILE A 41 8.25 6.33 3.07
C ILE A 41 9.61 6.19 2.37
N GLY A 42 9.90 5.04 1.78
CA GLY A 42 11.11 4.84 0.99
C GLY A 42 11.21 5.76 -0.23
N ARG A 43 10.10 6.26 -0.75
CA ARG A 43 10.08 7.24 -1.85
C ARG A 43 10.73 8.59 -1.50
N ARG A 44 10.99 8.85 -0.22
CA ARG A 44 11.76 10.02 0.21
C ARG A 44 13.17 10.09 -0.38
N TYR A 45 13.75 8.93 -0.71
CA TYR A 45 15.11 8.84 -1.23
C TYR A 45 15.22 9.11 -2.73
N GLY A 46 14.12 9.07 -3.48
CA GLY A 46 14.11 9.36 -4.91
C GLY A 46 12.99 8.66 -5.68
N LYS A 47 13.03 8.80 -7.00
CA LYS A 47 12.08 8.15 -7.91
C LYS A 47 12.53 6.70 -8.17
N ARG A 48 12.39 5.87 -7.15
CA ARG A 48 12.61 4.42 -7.28
C ARG A 48 11.26 3.69 -7.40
N HIS A 49 11.27 2.65 -8.24
CA HIS A 49 10.11 1.79 -8.41
C HIS A 49 10.12 0.69 -7.34
N LEU A 50 10.65 -0.51 -7.65
CA LEU A 50 10.74 -1.58 -6.65
C LEU A 50 11.65 -1.18 -5.46
N GLY A 51 12.69 -0.40 -5.71
CA GLY A 51 13.65 0.01 -4.69
C GLY A 51 13.05 0.80 -3.52
N HIS A 52 11.89 1.48 -3.70
CA HIS A 52 11.26 2.18 -2.55
C HIS A 52 10.83 1.22 -1.43
N VAL A 53 10.53 -0.04 -1.77
CA VAL A 53 10.15 -1.07 -0.80
C VAL A 53 11.32 -1.37 0.15
N SER A 54 12.49 -1.72 -0.40
CA SER A 54 13.70 -1.98 0.40
C SER A 54 14.20 -0.74 1.12
N ASP A 55 14.12 0.44 0.49
CA ASP A 55 14.51 1.71 1.12
C ASP A 55 13.64 2.01 2.35
N GLY A 56 12.32 1.86 2.24
CA GLY A 56 11.37 2.07 3.32
C GLY A 56 11.57 1.07 4.47
N TYR A 57 11.69 -0.20 4.12
CA TYR A 57 11.95 -1.27 5.09
C TYR A 57 13.23 -1.00 5.89
N THR A 58 14.35 -0.79 5.22
CA THR A 58 15.64 -0.58 5.88
C THR A 58 15.60 0.66 6.76
N TYR A 59 15.06 1.77 6.26
CA TYR A 59 14.97 3.01 7.02
C TYR A 59 14.13 2.86 8.30
N MET A 60 13.00 2.18 8.24
CA MET A 60 12.13 2.00 9.41
C MET A 60 12.72 0.99 10.41
N MET A 61 13.41 -0.06 9.93
CA MET A 61 14.15 -0.97 10.80
C MET A 61 15.28 -0.26 11.55
N GLU A 62 16.04 0.62 10.89
CA GLU A 62 17.09 1.42 11.53
C GLU A 62 16.57 2.34 12.63
N LEU A 63 15.33 2.82 12.50
CA LEU A 63 14.65 3.66 13.49
C LEU A 63 13.94 2.86 14.59
N GLY A 64 13.87 1.53 14.48
CA GLY A 64 13.19 0.67 15.45
C GLY A 64 11.65 0.64 15.29
N TYR A 65 11.13 0.97 14.10
CA TYR A 65 9.71 0.93 13.76
C TYR A 65 9.35 -0.33 12.95
N ASP A 66 9.48 -1.49 13.55
CA ASP A 66 9.37 -2.80 12.90
C ASP A 66 8.03 -3.01 12.19
N GLU A 67 6.91 -2.55 12.78
CA GLU A 67 5.58 -2.66 12.17
C GLU A 67 5.44 -1.79 10.92
N VAL A 68 6.03 -0.59 10.91
CA VAL A 68 6.07 0.27 9.72
C VAL A 68 6.97 -0.34 8.66
N ALA A 69 8.16 -0.83 9.05
CA ALA A 69 9.06 -1.53 8.12
C ALA A 69 8.34 -2.70 7.44
N ARG A 70 7.58 -3.47 8.22
CA ARG A 70 6.80 -4.59 7.71
C ARG A 70 5.82 -4.16 6.61
N VAL A 71 5.02 -3.10 6.80
CA VAL A 71 4.09 -2.65 5.76
C VAL A 71 4.79 -1.99 4.58
N CYS A 72 5.95 -1.35 4.77
CA CYS A 72 6.80 -0.92 3.66
C CYS A 72 7.19 -2.10 2.77
N MET A 73 7.47 -3.27 3.37
CA MET A 73 7.81 -4.49 2.65
C MET A 73 6.60 -5.15 1.99
N SER A 74 5.45 -5.24 2.70
CA SER A 74 4.32 -6.09 2.31
C SER A 74 3.31 -5.43 1.36
N HIS A 75 3.20 -4.07 1.36
CA HIS A 75 2.09 -3.37 0.72
C HIS A 75 1.93 -3.65 -0.78
N SER A 76 3.02 -3.90 -1.50
CA SER A 76 3.01 -4.14 -2.95
C SER A 76 2.87 -5.61 -3.35
N PHE A 77 2.82 -6.56 -2.39
CA PHE A 77 2.92 -8.00 -2.65
C PHE A 77 1.79 -8.79 -1.99
N ASN A 78 0.60 -8.78 -2.60
CA ASN A 78 -0.57 -9.47 -2.06
C ASN A 78 -0.36 -10.99 -1.90
N ASP A 79 0.44 -11.62 -2.78
CA ASP A 79 0.77 -13.04 -2.82
C ASP A 79 2.18 -13.38 -2.28
N GLN A 80 2.84 -12.42 -1.64
CA GLN A 80 4.21 -12.56 -1.11
C GLN A 80 5.26 -12.93 -2.18
N SER A 81 5.01 -12.57 -3.44
CA SER A 81 5.87 -12.91 -4.57
C SER A 81 6.34 -11.68 -5.34
N LEU A 82 7.64 -11.60 -5.63
CA LEU A 82 8.19 -10.62 -6.56
C LEU A 82 7.62 -10.76 -7.98
N ALA A 83 7.09 -11.93 -8.35
CA ALA A 83 6.52 -12.15 -9.68
C ALA A 83 5.26 -11.29 -9.92
N SER A 84 4.52 -10.93 -8.86
CA SER A 84 3.32 -10.09 -8.92
C SER A 84 3.60 -8.58 -8.85
N TYR A 85 4.85 -8.17 -8.71
CA TYR A 85 5.19 -6.75 -8.69
C TYR A 85 4.94 -6.09 -10.05
N VAL A 86 4.20 -4.99 -10.04
CA VAL A 86 3.91 -4.19 -11.24
C VAL A 86 4.75 -2.92 -11.20
N GLY A 87 5.67 -2.79 -12.17
CA GLY A 87 6.59 -1.65 -12.28
C GLY A 87 8.00 -2.08 -12.67
N HIS A 88 8.91 -1.12 -12.73
CA HIS A 88 10.31 -1.40 -13.04
C HIS A 88 11.03 -2.00 -11.82
N ARG A 89 11.87 -3.00 -12.07
CA ARG A 89 12.75 -3.60 -11.06
C ARG A 89 14.10 -2.88 -11.09
N ASP A 90 14.23 -1.88 -10.24
CA ASP A 90 15.39 -0.99 -10.13
C ASP A 90 16.20 -1.24 -8.83
N THR A 91 16.12 -2.45 -8.33
CA THR A 91 16.86 -2.93 -7.15
C THR A 91 18.20 -3.54 -7.52
N THR A 92 19.17 -3.46 -6.60
CA THR A 92 20.39 -4.26 -6.66
C THR A 92 20.09 -5.73 -6.38
N PRO A 93 21.03 -6.68 -6.69
CA PRO A 93 20.85 -8.08 -6.32
C PRO A 93 20.65 -8.28 -4.79
N GLU A 94 21.34 -7.49 -3.96
CA GLU A 94 21.24 -7.55 -2.50
C GLU A 94 19.87 -7.08 -2.00
N GLU A 95 19.35 -5.97 -2.55
CA GLU A 95 18.01 -5.47 -2.26
C GLU A 95 16.94 -6.47 -2.69
N THR A 96 17.10 -7.08 -3.88
CA THR A 96 16.19 -8.12 -4.37
C THR A 96 16.17 -9.32 -3.43
N ALA A 97 17.35 -9.81 -3.04
CA ALA A 97 17.46 -10.93 -2.09
C ALA A 97 16.88 -10.61 -0.72
N LEU A 98 17.02 -9.35 -0.25
CA LEU A 98 16.36 -8.87 0.98
C LEU A 98 14.83 -9.00 0.85
N ILE A 99 14.24 -8.45 -0.21
CA ILE A 99 12.79 -8.47 -0.43
C ILE A 99 12.29 -9.92 -0.48
N GLU A 100 12.92 -10.79 -1.27
CA GLU A 100 12.53 -12.20 -1.40
C GLU A 100 12.59 -12.93 -0.05
N ARG A 101 13.65 -12.73 0.73
CA ARG A 101 13.81 -13.37 2.05
C ARG A 101 12.73 -12.91 3.04
N GLU A 102 12.48 -11.60 3.14
CA GLU A 102 11.49 -11.06 4.06
C GLU A 102 10.08 -11.52 3.68
N LEU A 103 9.70 -11.45 2.40
CA LEU A 103 8.40 -11.93 1.91
C LEU A 103 8.20 -13.43 2.17
N ALA A 104 9.23 -14.26 2.01
CA ALA A 104 9.14 -15.70 2.20
C ALA A 104 8.87 -16.12 3.65
N THR A 105 9.26 -15.29 4.63
CA THR A 105 9.12 -15.59 6.06
C THR A 105 7.97 -14.83 6.73
N MET A 106 7.47 -13.79 6.09
CA MET A 106 6.44 -12.91 6.65
C MET A 106 5.08 -13.61 6.70
N VAL A 107 4.41 -13.55 7.85
CA VAL A 107 3.01 -13.98 7.99
C VAL A 107 2.14 -12.73 8.02
N TYR A 108 1.36 -12.51 6.98
CA TYR A 108 0.51 -11.32 6.86
C TYR A 108 -0.62 -11.33 7.89
N ASP A 109 -0.79 -10.19 8.57
CA ASP A 109 -1.93 -9.93 9.45
C ASP A 109 -2.96 -8.99 8.81
N ASP A 110 -3.97 -8.61 9.59
CA ASP A 110 -5.05 -7.74 9.11
C ASP A 110 -4.54 -6.35 8.69
N TYR A 111 -3.47 -5.84 9.30
CA TYR A 111 -2.89 -4.55 8.91
C TYR A 111 -2.14 -4.62 7.58
N ASP A 112 -1.39 -5.70 7.30
CA ASP A 112 -0.79 -5.89 5.97
C ASP A 112 -1.87 -5.87 4.89
N ARG A 113 -2.95 -6.64 5.11
CA ARG A 113 -4.08 -6.73 4.18
C ARG A 113 -4.81 -5.41 4.02
N LEU A 114 -5.02 -4.69 5.12
CA LEU A 114 -5.63 -3.37 5.12
C LEU A 114 -4.81 -2.37 4.30
N ILE A 115 -3.49 -2.30 4.53
CA ILE A 115 -2.64 -1.35 3.81
C ILE A 115 -2.53 -1.70 2.31
N GLN A 116 -2.48 -2.99 1.94
CA GLN A 116 -2.56 -3.44 0.55
C GLN A 116 -3.84 -2.94 -0.16
N LEU A 117 -4.99 -3.02 0.54
CA LEU A 117 -6.24 -2.47 0.03
C LEU A 117 -6.17 -0.95 -0.10
N CYS A 118 -5.73 -0.25 0.95
CA CYS A 118 -5.69 1.21 0.99
C CYS A 118 -4.76 1.81 -0.07
N ASP A 119 -3.62 1.19 -0.35
CA ASP A 119 -2.74 1.57 -1.46
C ASP A 119 -3.48 1.49 -2.81
N SER A 120 -4.29 0.45 -3.00
CA SER A 120 -5.08 0.26 -4.22
C SER A 120 -6.30 1.19 -4.34
N LEU A 121 -6.75 1.82 -3.24
CA LEU A 121 -7.83 2.81 -3.21
C LEU A 121 -7.32 4.26 -3.29
N ALA A 122 -6.02 4.47 -3.08
CA ALA A 122 -5.44 5.79 -2.94
C ALA A 122 -4.87 6.35 -4.25
N ASP A 123 -5.14 7.63 -4.48
CA ASP A 123 -4.42 8.48 -5.44
C ASP A 123 -3.99 9.78 -4.74
N ALA A 124 -3.12 10.55 -5.38
CA ALA A 124 -2.70 11.85 -4.87
C ALA A 124 -3.84 12.87 -4.81
N THR A 125 -4.91 12.66 -5.55
CA THR A 125 -6.07 13.55 -5.63
C THR A 125 -7.22 13.12 -4.72
N GLY A 126 -7.11 11.98 -4.07
CA GLY A 126 -8.13 11.42 -3.19
C GLY A 126 -8.39 9.93 -3.43
N VAL A 127 -9.51 9.44 -2.91
CA VAL A 127 -9.92 8.03 -3.06
C VAL A 127 -10.43 7.77 -4.48
N VAL A 128 -9.99 6.67 -5.07
CA VAL A 128 -10.37 6.25 -6.42
C VAL A 128 -11.07 4.89 -6.41
N ASP A 129 -11.74 4.57 -7.52
CA ASP A 129 -12.26 3.22 -7.73
C ASP A 129 -11.09 2.24 -7.93
N ILE A 130 -11.17 1.07 -7.28
CA ILE A 130 -10.07 0.10 -7.28
C ILE A 130 -9.79 -0.47 -8.67
N GLU A 131 -10.85 -0.72 -9.46
CA GLU A 131 -10.68 -1.27 -10.82
C GLU A 131 -10.14 -0.20 -11.77
N GLU A 132 -10.61 1.05 -11.65
CA GLU A 132 -10.05 2.18 -12.39
C GLU A 132 -8.57 2.39 -12.06
N ARG A 133 -8.19 2.28 -10.78
CA ARG A 133 -6.80 2.38 -10.33
C ARG A 133 -5.94 1.27 -10.93
N MET A 134 -6.38 0.01 -10.84
CA MET A 134 -5.65 -1.13 -11.41
C MET A 134 -5.54 -1.02 -12.94
N ALA A 135 -6.61 -0.59 -13.62
CA ALA A 135 -6.59 -0.35 -15.06
C ALA A 135 -5.60 0.77 -15.45
N ASP A 136 -5.51 1.83 -14.64
CA ASP A 136 -4.54 2.90 -14.84
C ASP A 136 -3.09 2.40 -14.69
N VAL A 137 -2.81 1.61 -13.64
CA VAL A 137 -1.50 0.97 -13.45
C VAL A 137 -1.15 0.07 -14.64
N LYS A 138 -2.11 -0.73 -15.13
CA LYS A 138 -1.95 -1.55 -16.33
C LYS A 138 -1.58 -0.71 -17.56
N ARG A 139 -2.25 0.42 -17.77
CA ARG A 139 -1.93 1.33 -18.90
C ARG A 139 -0.51 1.89 -18.81
N ARG A 140 -0.04 2.22 -17.60
CA ARG A 140 1.29 2.80 -17.39
C ARG A 140 2.43 1.80 -17.53
N TYR A 141 2.23 0.54 -17.12
CA TYR A 141 3.29 -0.47 -17.05
C TYR A 141 3.12 -1.61 -18.06
N GLY A 142 2.03 -1.64 -18.83
CA GLY A 142 1.80 -2.60 -19.91
C GLY A 142 1.15 -3.91 -19.47
N ASP A 143 1.28 -4.30 -18.21
CA ASP A 143 0.68 -5.50 -17.65
C ASP A 143 0.19 -5.28 -16.22
N TYR A 144 -0.76 -6.12 -15.79
CA TYR A 144 -1.20 -6.24 -14.41
C TYR A 144 -1.63 -7.70 -14.20
N PRO A 145 -0.90 -8.50 -13.40
CA PRO A 145 -1.19 -9.91 -13.23
C PRO A 145 -2.62 -10.17 -12.77
N GLN A 146 -3.32 -11.11 -13.40
CA GLN A 146 -4.72 -11.40 -13.10
C GLN A 146 -4.91 -11.86 -11.64
N ASN A 147 -3.99 -12.68 -11.12
CA ASN A 147 -4.04 -13.09 -9.71
C ASN A 147 -3.99 -11.90 -8.76
N LYS A 148 -3.15 -10.90 -9.03
CA LYS A 148 -3.08 -9.67 -8.23
C LYS A 148 -4.37 -8.85 -8.32
N TRP A 149 -4.96 -8.76 -9.52
CA TRP A 149 -6.27 -8.13 -9.71
C TRP A 149 -7.34 -8.79 -8.86
N ASP A 150 -7.46 -10.10 -8.97
CA ASP A 150 -8.46 -10.90 -8.23
C ASP A 150 -8.24 -10.80 -6.71
N MET A 151 -6.99 -10.81 -6.25
CA MET A 151 -6.67 -10.63 -4.83
C MET A 151 -7.04 -9.25 -4.29
N ASN A 152 -6.84 -8.18 -5.06
CA ASN A 152 -7.28 -6.84 -4.66
C ASN A 152 -8.81 -6.75 -4.54
N LEU A 153 -9.55 -7.35 -5.48
CA LEU A 153 -11.01 -7.42 -5.38
C LEU A 153 -11.47 -8.27 -4.19
N ALA A 154 -10.79 -9.37 -3.93
CA ALA A 154 -11.06 -10.22 -2.75
C ALA A 154 -10.79 -9.49 -1.43
N LEU A 155 -9.72 -8.70 -1.34
CA LEU A 155 -9.45 -7.84 -0.17
C LEU A 155 -10.56 -6.80 0.03
N LYS A 156 -10.99 -6.13 -1.05
CA LYS A 156 -12.11 -5.18 -0.99
C LYS A 156 -13.36 -5.87 -0.47
N ALA A 157 -13.75 -7.00 -1.03
CA ALA A 157 -14.94 -7.75 -0.61
C ALA A 157 -14.85 -8.22 0.85
N HIS A 158 -13.67 -8.65 1.30
CA HIS A 158 -13.42 -9.06 2.67
C HIS A 158 -13.69 -7.91 3.66
N PHE A 159 -13.11 -6.73 3.43
CA PHE A 159 -13.31 -5.59 4.31
C PHE A 159 -14.73 -5.00 4.22
N GLU A 160 -15.39 -5.06 3.07
CA GLU A 160 -16.82 -4.72 2.94
C GLU A 160 -17.71 -5.65 3.75
N GLN A 161 -17.41 -6.95 3.76
CA GLN A 161 -18.13 -7.92 4.59
C GLN A 161 -17.95 -7.63 6.08
N LEU A 162 -16.73 -7.32 6.53
CA LEU A 162 -16.46 -6.98 7.92
C LEU A 162 -17.14 -5.67 8.32
N ALA A 163 -17.12 -4.65 7.47
CA ALA A 163 -17.73 -3.35 7.72
C ALA A 163 -19.26 -3.34 7.56
N GLY A 164 -19.82 -4.35 6.91
CA GLY A 164 -21.28 -4.44 6.64
C GLY A 164 -21.81 -3.40 5.65
N ARG A 165 -20.92 -2.74 4.88
CA ARG A 165 -21.27 -1.71 3.88
C ARG A 165 -20.16 -1.52 2.86
N SER A 166 -20.47 -0.77 1.79
CA SER A 166 -19.48 -0.45 0.76
C SER A 166 -18.24 0.23 1.35
N ILE A 167 -17.06 -0.20 0.90
CA ILE A 167 -15.79 0.41 1.31
C ILE A 167 -15.71 1.88 0.88
N TYR A 168 -16.32 2.25 -0.25
CA TYR A 168 -16.34 3.63 -0.74
C TYR A 168 -17.16 4.57 0.15
N ASP A 169 -18.22 4.07 0.78
CA ASP A 169 -18.98 4.81 1.80
C ASP A 169 -18.16 4.96 3.09
N VAL A 170 -17.43 3.89 3.49
CA VAL A 170 -16.56 3.91 4.67
C VAL A 170 -15.48 4.96 4.55
N VAL A 171 -14.81 5.04 3.38
CA VAL A 171 -13.68 5.96 3.15
C VAL A 171 -14.10 7.32 2.59
N GLU A 172 -15.40 7.60 2.51
CA GLU A 172 -15.92 8.90 2.05
C GLU A 172 -15.39 9.30 0.66
N LYS A 173 -15.38 8.33 -0.30
CA LYS A 173 -14.73 8.45 -1.62
C LYS A 173 -15.03 9.76 -2.34
N ASP A 174 -16.29 10.21 -2.34
CA ASP A 174 -16.71 11.36 -3.12
C ASP A 174 -16.37 12.70 -2.47
N SER A 175 -16.15 12.73 -1.16
CA SER A 175 -15.94 13.96 -0.36
C SER A 175 -14.51 14.16 0.11
N TYR A 176 -13.74 13.08 0.37
CA TYR A 176 -12.38 13.20 0.85
C TYR A 176 -11.42 13.76 -0.21
N ARG A 177 -10.60 14.73 0.19
CA ARG A 177 -9.45 15.23 -0.57
C ARG A 177 -8.29 15.42 0.39
N PRO A 178 -7.06 15.01 0.03
CA PRO A 178 -5.89 15.24 0.88
C PRO A 178 -5.67 16.75 1.03
N SER A 179 -5.43 17.19 2.27
CA SER A 179 -5.10 18.59 2.54
C SER A 179 -3.72 18.91 1.98
N THR A 180 -3.62 19.95 1.18
CA THR A 180 -2.35 20.53 0.68
C THR A 180 -1.54 21.16 1.80
#